data_78b7af288f03b226df57877852153e63
#
_entry.id   78b7af288f03b226df57877852153e63
#
_cell.length_a   1.000
_cell.length_b   1.000
_cell.length_c   1.000
_cell.angle_alpha   90.00
_cell.angle_beta   90.00
_cell.angle_gamma   90.00
#
_symmetry.space_group_name_H-M   'P 1'
#
loop_
_entity.id
_entity.type
_entity.pdbx_description
1 polymer ?
#
loop_
_entity_poly.entity_id
_entity_poly.type
_entity_poly.pdbx_seq_one_letter_code
_entity_poly.pdbx_strand_id
1 'polypeptide(L)'
;TITNILHKHQLISEEESLKRKPFKRFQKEHCNDMWQTDFKGEFLTADNRYCYPLTILDDSSRYSIKIACFPNTKNVVINAFKQAFYEFGMPSSVLSDNGSQFAGFKHGFTMFEKFLMNNDILPIHCRIKHPQTQGKIERFHGSMKRELLNHNLFKNLDYADKALQEW
;
A
#
# COMPACT_ATOMS: atom_id res chain seq x y z
N THR A 1 32.79 4.69 5.73
CA THR A 1 31.48 4.60 5.03
C THR A 1 31.62 5.04 3.58
N ILE A 2 30.73 4.58 2.69
CA ILE A 2 30.71 4.98 1.26
C ILE A 2 30.71 6.51 1.12
N THR A 3 29.95 7.21 1.95
CA THR A 3 29.89 8.69 1.99
C THR A 3 31.26 9.32 2.19
N ASN A 4 32.07 8.79 3.12
CA ASN A 4 33.42 9.33 3.39
C ASN A 4 34.38 9.14 2.20
N ILE A 5 34.23 8.02 1.46
CA ILE A 5 35.01 7.77 0.25
C ILE A 5 34.62 8.75 -0.85
N LEU A 6 33.31 8.96 -1.06
CA LEU A 6 32.80 9.90 -2.05
C LEU A 6 33.22 11.34 -1.75
N HIS A 7 33.22 11.77 -0.47
CA HIS A 7 33.74 13.08 -0.06
C HIS A 7 35.26 13.21 -0.31
N LYS A 8 36.04 12.18 0.05
CA LYS A 8 37.49 12.14 -0.17
C LYS A 8 37.86 12.31 -1.65
N HIS A 9 37.04 11.79 -2.54
CA HIS A 9 37.26 11.88 -3.98
C HIS A 9 36.50 13.01 -4.67
N GLN A 10 35.91 13.94 -3.89
CA GLN A 10 35.17 15.11 -4.40
C GLN A 10 34.02 14.75 -5.34
N LEU A 11 33.44 13.54 -5.18
CA LEU A 11 32.32 13.05 -5.96
C LEU A 11 30.96 13.49 -5.39
N ILE A 12 30.95 14.17 -4.25
CA ILE A 12 29.77 14.81 -3.66
C ILE A 12 30.10 16.30 -3.53
N SER A 13 29.40 17.14 -4.28
CA SER A 13 29.47 18.60 -4.08
C SER A 13 28.37 19.05 -3.11
N GLU A 14 28.67 20.02 -2.25
CA GLU A 14 27.70 20.64 -1.34
C GLU A 14 26.54 21.29 -2.12
N GLU A 15 26.83 21.89 -3.27
CA GLU A 15 25.83 22.49 -4.15
C GLU A 15 24.82 21.49 -4.70
N GLU A 16 25.25 20.27 -5.05
CA GLU A 16 24.33 19.20 -5.50
C GLU A 16 23.53 18.60 -4.34
N SER A 17 24.13 18.54 -3.15
CA SER A 17 23.42 18.12 -1.93
C SER A 17 22.31 19.10 -1.55
N LEU A 18 22.54 20.40 -1.69
CA LEU A 18 21.56 21.47 -1.44
C LEU A 18 20.41 21.49 -2.47
N LYS A 19 20.60 20.96 -3.67
CA LYS A 19 19.55 20.83 -4.69
C LYS A 19 18.52 19.76 -4.29
N ARG A 20 18.87 18.80 -3.44
CA ARG A 20 17.92 17.81 -2.90
C ARG A 20 17.10 18.45 -1.78
N LYS A 21 15.90 18.92 -2.10
CA LYS A 21 14.95 19.37 -1.08
C LYS A 21 14.74 18.26 -0.05
N PRO A 22 14.87 18.57 1.26
CA PRO A 22 14.62 17.57 2.29
C PRO A 22 13.20 17.01 2.12
N PHE A 23 13.09 15.70 2.25
CA PHE A 23 11.81 15.01 2.13
C PHE A 23 10.87 15.47 3.25
N LYS A 24 9.76 16.10 2.89
CA LYS A 24 8.69 16.41 3.84
C LYS A 24 7.87 15.15 4.06
N ARG A 25 7.92 14.63 5.28
CA ARG A 25 7.06 13.50 5.69
C ARG A 25 5.60 13.91 5.52
N PHE A 26 4.92 13.21 4.63
CA PHE A 26 3.49 13.37 4.44
C PHE A 26 2.75 12.54 5.50
N GLN A 27 1.81 13.15 6.20
CA GLN A 27 0.92 12.51 7.16
C GLN A 27 -0.36 13.33 7.27
N LYS A 28 -1.50 12.65 7.24
CA LYS A 28 -2.79 13.25 7.52
C LYS A 28 -2.95 13.46 9.02
N GLU A 29 -3.75 14.44 9.38
CA GLU A 29 -3.93 14.87 10.76
C GLU A 29 -4.96 14.00 11.49
N HIS A 30 -6.06 13.66 10.79
CA HIS A 30 -7.16 12.91 11.39
C HIS A 30 -7.35 11.53 10.75
N CYS A 31 -7.89 10.60 11.55
CA CYS A 31 -8.34 9.30 11.04
C CYS A 31 -9.41 9.51 9.96
N ASN A 32 -9.43 8.63 8.97
CA ASN A 32 -10.32 8.70 7.81
C ASN A 32 -10.13 9.92 6.89
N ASP A 33 -9.13 10.78 7.10
CA ASP A 33 -8.75 11.78 6.10
C ASP A 33 -8.22 11.10 4.83
N MET A 34 -7.47 10.01 5.00
CA MET A 34 -6.91 9.23 3.90
C MET A 34 -6.63 7.79 4.30
N TRP A 35 -7.04 6.86 3.45
CA TRP A 35 -6.55 5.49 3.51
C TRP A 35 -5.53 5.23 2.41
N GLN A 36 -4.51 4.43 2.72
CA GLN A 36 -3.57 3.91 1.74
C GLN A 36 -3.93 2.47 1.42
N THR A 37 -3.86 2.08 0.15
CA THR A 37 -4.13 0.70 -0.27
C THR A 37 -3.08 0.21 -1.26
N ASP A 38 -2.70 -1.04 -1.10
CA ASP A 38 -1.74 -1.72 -1.98
C ASP A 38 -1.84 -3.23 -1.84
N PHE A 39 -1.44 -3.95 -2.90
CA PHE A 39 -1.20 -5.39 -2.82
C PHE A 39 0.24 -5.67 -2.41
N LYS A 40 0.39 -6.50 -1.36
CA LYS A 40 1.69 -6.96 -0.89
C LYS A 40 2.28 -7.95 -1.88
N GLY A 41 2.61 -7.96 -2.94
CA GLY A 41 3.14 -9.04 -3.81
C GLY A 41 2.72 -10.45 -3.34
N GLU A 42 2.60 -11.35 -4.28
CA GLU A 42 2.10 -12.69 -4.04
C GLU A 42 3.05 -13.58 -3.22
N PHE A 43 2.48 -14.55 -2.53
CA PHE A 43 3.17 -15.71 -1.97
C PHE A 43 2.39 -17.00 -2.25
N LEU A 44 3.09 -18.13 -2.22
CA LEU A 44 2.53 -19.44 -2.50
C LEU A 44 2.10 -20.13 -1.20
N THR A 45 0.92 -20.72 -1.20
CA THR A 45 0.43 -21.58 -0.11
C THR A 45 0.85 -23.05 -0.35
N ALA A 46 0.74 -23.91 0.68
CA ALA A 46 1.15 -25.32 0.58
C ALA A 46 0.32 -26.14 -0.44
N ASP A 47 -0.89 -25.68 -0.76
CA ASP A 47 -1.73 -26.27 -1.80
C ASP A 47 -1.48 -25.68 -3.21
N ASN A 48 -0.33 -25.04 -3.42
CA ASN A 48 0.11 -24.44 -4.68
C ASN A 48 -0.82 -23.35 -5.24
N ARG A 49 -1.50 -22.61 -4.40
CA ARG A 49 -2.29 -21.43 -4.80
C ARG A 49 -1.57 -20.15 -4.39
N TYR A 50 -1.62 -19.14 -5.27
CA TYR A 50 -1.11 -17.83 -4.94
C TYR A 50 -2.09 -17.08 -4.04
N CYS A 51 -1.55 -16.40 -3.02
CA CYS A 51 -2.25 -15.40 -2.23
C CYS A 51 -1.71 -14.02 -2.58
N TYR A 52 -2.62 -13.10 -2.88
CA TYR A 52 -2.35 -11.68 -3.09
C TYR A 52 -2.96 -10.88 -1.94
N PRO A 53 -2.19 -10.57 -0.87
CA PRO A 53 -2.72 -9.81 0.25
C PRO A 53 -3.01 -8.36 -0.16
N LEU A 54 -4.27 -7.95 -0.07
CA LEU A 54 -4.68 -6.55 -0.15
C LEU A 54 -4.61 -5.96 1.26
N THR A 55 -3.96 -4.81 1.38
CA THR A 55 -3.90 -4.03 2.62
C THR A 55 -4.61 -2.69 2.44
N ILE A 56 -5.40 -2.30 3.43
CA ILE A 56 -5.97 -0.97 3.57
C ILE A 56 -5.49 -0.42 4.92
N LEU A 57 -4.77 0.70 4.91
CA LEU A 57 -4.14 1.31 6.07
C LEU A 57 -4.60 2.76 6.24
N ASP A 58 -5.00 3.15 7.44
CA ASP A 58 -5.26 4.56 7.73
C ASP A 58 -3.95 5.36 7.80
N ASP A 59 -3.90 6.48 7.08
CA ASP A 59 -2.67 7.30 6.95
C ASP A 59 -2.26 7.97 8.25
N SER A 60 -3.22 8.41 9.06
CA SER A 60 -2.99 9.12 10.31
C SER A 60 -2.56 8.18 11.42
N SER A 61 -3.43 7.24 11.79
CA SER A 61 -3.25 6.32 12.92
C SER A 61 -2.29 5.16 12.65
N ARG A 62 -2.08 4.79 11.39
CA ARG A 62 -1.40 3.56 10.95
C ARG A 62 -2.19 2.29 11.25
N TYR A 63 -3.43 2.43 11.64
CA TYR A 63 -4.28 1.29 11.89
C TYR A 63 -4.52 0.50 10.60
N SER A 64 -4.42 -0.81 10.70
CA SER A 64 -4.76 -1.71 9.60
C SER A 64 -6.26 -1.84 9.52
N ILE A 65 -6.89 -1.08 8.62
CA ILE A 65 -8.34 -1.12 8.38
C ILE A 65 -8.75 -2.49 7.86
N LYS A 66 -7.96 -3.06 6.94
CA LYS A 66 -8.20 -4.39 6.42
C LYS A 66 -6.95 -5.01 5.83
N ILE A 67 -6.77 -6.29 6.11
CA ILE A 67 -5.89 -7.17 5.34
C ILE A 67 -6.77 -8.32 4.86
N ALA A 68 -6.69 -8.67 3.58
CA ALA A 68 -7.44 -9.79 3.04
C ALA A 68 -6.63 -10.51 1.96
N CYS A 69 -6.66 -11.85 2.00
CA CYS A 69 -5.96 -12.71 1.06
C CYS A 69 -6.87 -13.06 -0.13
N PHE A 70 -6.41 -12.79 -1.35
CA PHE A 70 -7.16 -13.08 -2.56
C PHE A 70 -6.37 -14.01 -3.50
N PRO A 71 -7.06 -14.87 -4.28
CA PRO A 71 -6.41 -15.73 -5.27
C PRO A 71 -5.92 -14.96 -6.51
N ASN A 72 -6.35 -13.73 -6.68
CA ASN A 72 -5.93 -12.81 -7.75
C ASN A 72 -6.28 -11.36 -7.35
N THR A 73 -5.84 -10.39 -8.15
CA THR A 73 -6.05 -8.97 -7.88
C THR A 73 -7.26 -8.37 -8.60
N LYS A 74 -7.95 -9.16 -9.45
CA LYS A 74 -9.05 -8.66 -10.29
C LYS A 74 -10.37 -8.62 -9.53
N ASN A 75 -11.08 -7.51 -9.63
CA ASN A 75 -12.46 -7.33 -9.11
C ASN A 75 -12.67 -7.55 -7.60
N VAL A 76 -11.60 -7.70 -6.81
CA VAL A 76 -11.71 -7.97 -5.37
C VAL A 76 -11.67 -6.69 -4.52
N VAL A 77 -11.05 -5.64 -5.03
CA VAL A 77 -10.79 -4.40 -4.30
C VAL A 77 -12.09 -3.73 -3.83
N ILE A 78 -13.08 -3.59 -4.72
CA ILE A 78 -14.35 -2.90 -4.40
C ILE A 78 -15.08 -3.60 -3.25
N ASN A 79 -15.12 -4.94 -3.24
CA ASN A 79 -15.79 -5.69 -2.17
C ASN A 79 -15.05 -5.56 -0.84
N ALA A 80 -13.70 -5.55 -0.85
CA ALA A 80 -12.91 -5.29 0.34
C ALA A 80 -13.18 -3.89 0.92
N PHE A 81 -13.27 -2.89 0.06
CA PHE A 81 -13.60 -1.51 0.46
C PHE A 81 -15.03 -1.36 0.99
N LYS A 82 -16.03 -2.03 0.39
CA LYS A 82 -17.40 -2.02 0.91
C LYS A 82 -17.47 -2.57 2.34
N GLN A 83 -16.75 -3.67 2.63
CA GLN A 83 -16.67 -4.22 3.98
C GLN A 83 -15.97 -3.24 4.94
N ALA A 84 -14.84 -2.67 4.52
CA ALA A 84 -14.11 -1.69 5.31
C ALA A 84 -14.95 -0.43 5.61
N PHE A 85 -15.73 0.07 4.63
CA PHE A 85 -16.65 1.20 4.83
C PHE A 85 -17.74 0.91 5.85
N TYR A 86 -18.27 -0.31 5.83
CA TYR A 86 -19.30 -0.72 6.79
C TYR A 86 -18.77 -0.75 8.23
N GLU A 87 -17.53 -1.18 8.43
CA GLU A 87 -16.92 -1.36 9.75
C GLU A 87 -16.30 -0.06 10.31
N PHE A 88 -15.65 0.75 9.45
CA PHE A 88 -14.81 1.87 9.87
C PHE A 88 -15.28 3.23 9.35
N GLY A 89 -16.38 3.28 8.59
CA GLY A 89 -16.79 4.49 7.87
C GLY A 89 -16.00 4.71 6.59
N MET A 90 -16.24 5.81 5.90
CA MET A 90 -15.62 6.14 4.63
C MET A 90 -14.52 7.19 4.81
N PRO A 91 -13.35 7.03 4.16
CA PRO A 91 -12.31 8.06 4.17
C PRO A 91 -12.66 9.20 3.21
N SER A 92 -12.06 10.37 3.43
CA SER A 92 -12.16 11.48 2.47
C SER A 92 -11.38 11.23 1.18
N SER A 93 -10.33 10.40 1.23
CA SER A 93 -9.49 10.08 0.09
C SER A 93 -8.86 8.69 0.20
N VAL A 94 -8.51 8.10 -0.95
CA VAL A 94 -7.78 6.83 -1.02
C VAL A 94 -6.55 7.00 -1.89
N LEU A 95 -5.38 6.70 -1.32
CA LEU A 95 -4.09 6.68 -2.01
C LEU A 95 -3.75 5.27 -2.42
N SER A 96 -3.50 5.05 -3.70
CA SER A 96 -3.05 3.79 -4.27
C SER A 96 -1.82 3.96 -5.16
N ASP A 97 -1.20 2.83 -5.54
CA ASP A 97 -0.24 2.81 -6.63
C ASP A 97 -0.94 2.99 -8.00
N ASN A 98 -0.14 2.90 -9.07
CA ASN A 98 -0.63 2.99 -10.44
C ASN A 98 -0.94 1.61 -11.05
N GLY A 99 -1.18 0.59 -10.23
CA GLY A 99 -1.59 -0.73 -10.69
C GLY A 99 -2.91 -0.67 -11.45
N SER A 100 -3.06 -1.52 -12.48
CA SER A 100 -4.25 -1.51 -13.36
C SER A 100 -5.56 -1.78 -12.63
N GLN A 101 -5.54 -2.35 -11.44
CA GLN A 101 -6.69 -2.55 -10.57
C GLN A 101 -7.14 -1.26 -9.88
N PHE A 102 -6.23 -0.27 -9.73
CA PHE A 102 -6.49 0.98 -9.03
C PHE A 102 -6.59 2.18 -9.99
N ALA A 103 -5.75 2.24 -11.02
CA ALA A 103 -5.60 3.41 -11.87
C ALA A 103 -5.81 3.11 -13.36
N GLY A 104 -6.60 3.96 -14.04
CA GLY A 104 -6.87 3.89 -15.47
C GLY A 104 -6.11 4.92 -16.27
N PHE A 105 -4.97 4.54 -16.90
CA PHE A 105 -4.13 5.53 -17.61
C PHE A 105 -4.55 5.90 -19.02
N LYS A 106 -5.03 4.94 -19.82
CA LYS A 106 -5.26 5.14 -21.26
C LYS A 106 -6.74 5.09 -21.66
N HIS A 107 -7.60 4.52 -20.84
CA HIS A 107 -8.98 4.21 -21.20
C HIS A 107 -10.02 4.82 -20.24
N GLY A 108 -9.64 5.88 -19.53
CA GLY A 108 -10.48 6.53 -18.51
C GLY A 108 -10.39 5.84 -17.16
N PHE A 109 -11.30 6.17 -16.25
CA PHE A 109 -11.31 5.69 -14.88
C PHE A 109 -11.61 4.18 -14.77
N THR A 110 -10.90 3.51 -13.88
CA THR A 110 -11.21 2.12 -13.50
C THR A 110 -12.58 2.04 -12.80
N MET A 111 -13.10 0.83 -12.66
CA MET A 111 -14.31 0.60 -11.86
C MET A 111 -14.10 0.97 -10.39
N PHE A 112 -12.89 0.80 -9.87
CA PHE A 112 -12.54 1.19 -8.50
C PHE A 112 -12.54 2.72 -8.33
N GLU A 113 -11.91 3.47 -9.23
CA GLU A 113 -11.94 4.94 -9.21
C GLU A 113 -13.38 5.47 -9.29
N LYS A 114 -14.20 4.92 -10.20
CA LYS A 114 -15.62 5.26 -10.32
C LYS A 114 -16.38 4.94 -9.03
N PHE A 115 -16.10 3.80 -8.40
CA PHE A 115 -16.70 3.42 -7.13
C PHE A 115 -16.34 4.42 -6.03
N LEU A 116 -15.09 4.85 -5.93
CA LEU A 116 -14.67 5.85 -4.95
C LEU A 116 -15.37 7.20 -5.20
N MET A 117 -15.34 7.71 -6.43
CA MET A 117 -15.96 8.98 -6.80
C MET A 117 -17.48 8.99 -6.58
N ASN A 118 -18.16 7.87 -6.85
CA ASN A 118 -19.60 7.74 -6.57
C ASN A 118 -19.97 7.74 -5.08
N ASN A 119 -18.96 7.58 -4.20
CA ASN A 119 -19.11 7.68 -2.75
C ASN A 119 -18.45 8.96 -2.21
N ASP A 120 -18.21 9.98 -3.04
CA ASP A 120 -17.58 11.25 -2.69
C ASP A 120 -16.16 11.10 -2.12
N ILE A 121 -15.44 10.03 -2.47
CA ILE A 121 -14.08 9.76 -2.04
C ILE A 121 -13.10 10.13 -3.15
N LEU A 122 -12.09 10.95 -2.83
CA LEU A 122 -11.06 11.38 -3.78
C LEU A 122 -10.05 10.25 -4.04
N PRO A 123 -9.98 9.67 -5.26
CA PRO A 123 -8.91 8.76 -5.63
C PRO A 123 -7.62 9.54 -5.86
N ILE A 124 -6.52 9.11 -5.23
CA ILE A 124 -5.19 9.70 -5.36
C ILE A 124 -4.22 8.61 -5.78
N HIS A 125 -3.40 8.88 -6.79
CA HIS A 125 -2.38 7.96 -7.26
C HIS A 125 -0.99 8.48 -6.99
N CYS A 126 -0.06 7.57 -6.70
CA CYS A 126 1.34 7.92 -6.52
C CYS A 126 1.92 8.50 -7.82
N ARG A 127 2.74 9.53 -7.70
CA ARG A 127 3.48 10.04 -8.85
C ARG A 127 4.48 8.99 -9.32
N ILE A 128 4.56 8.80 -10.62
CA ILE A 128 5.57 7.93 -11.26
C ILE A 128 6.97 8.37 -10.77
N LYS A 129 7.79 7.43 -10.30
CA LYS A 129 9.14 7.66 -9.74
C LYS A 129 9.21 8.42 -8.40
N HIS A 130 8.11 8.49 -7.64
CA HIS A 130 8.11 9.00 -6.27
C HIS A 130 7.60 7.94 -5.26
N PRO A 131 8.38 6.89 -4.99
CA PRO A 131 7.98 5.76 -4.12
C PRO A 131 7.71 6.18 -2.67
N GLN A 132 8.17 7.34 -2.28
CA GLN A 132 8.09 7.86 -0.90
C GLN A 132 6.65 8.11 -0.42
N THR A 133 5.69 8.23 -1.34
CA THR A 133 4.29 8.50 -1.00
C THR A 133 3.61 7.31 -0.33
N GLN A 134 4.07 6.07 -0.61
CA GLN A 134 3.57 4.82 -0.02
C GLN A 134 4.50 4.22 1.04
N GLY A 135 5.52 4.93 1.48
CA GLY A 135 6.50 4.41 2.45
C GLY A 135 5.91 3.90 3.77
N LYS A 136 4.66 4.22 4.08
CA LYS A 136 3.93 3.72 5.25
C LYS A 136 3.44 2.29 5.03
N ILE A 137 2.73 2.06 3.92
CA ILE A 137 2.23 0.73 3.56
C ILE A 137 3.38 -0.21 3.19
N GLU A 138 4.45 0.30 2.56
CA GLU A 138 5.67 -0.48 2.30
C GLU A 138 6.32 -0.97 3.60
N ARG A 139 6.41 -0.09 4.62
CA ARG A 139 6.93 -0.47 5.95
C ARG A 139 6.04 -1.51 6.62
N PHE A 140 4.72 -1.34 6.55
CA PHE A 140 3.75 -2.30 7.05
C PHE A 140 3.94 -3.67 6.38
N HIS A 141 4.06 -3.71 5.05
CA HIS A 141 4.37 -4.93 4.30
C HIS A 141 5.73 -5.54 4.68
N GLY A 142 6.71 -4.70 4.99
CA GLY A 142 8.02 -5.15 5.50
C GLY A 142 7.90 -5.86 6.85
N SER A 143 7.09 -5.35 7.77
CA SER A 143 6.80 -6.00 9.07
C SER A 143 6.03 -7.30 8.86
N MET A 144 4.94 -7.27 8.09
CA MET A 144 4.17 -8.48 7.72
C MET A 144 5.08 -9.59 7.19
N LYS A 145 6.00 -9.25 6.28
CA LYS A 145 6.94 -10.22 5.73
C LYS A 145 7.85 -10.81 6.80
N ARG A 146 8.46 -9.96 7.66
CA ARG A 146 9.40 -10.41 8.70
C ARG A 146 8.74 -11.21 9.79
N GLU A 147 7.56 -10.78 10.23
CA GLU A 147 6.94 -11.28 11.45
C GLU A 147 5.97 -12.43 11.19
N LEU A 148 5.36 -12.46 10.01
CA LEU A 148 4.37 -13.48 9.68
C LEU A 148 4.78 -14.35 8.49
N LEU A 149 5.03 -13.76 7.30
CA LEU A 149 5.14 -14.55 6.07
C LEU A 149 6.41 -15.40 6.02
N ASN A 150 7.54 -14.90 6.55
CA ASN A 150 8.82 -15.63 6.55
C ASN A 150 8.84 -16.84 7.49
N HIS A 151 7.90 -16.92 8.44
CA HIS A 151 7.88 -17.95 9.48
C HIS A 151 6.75 -18.98 9.29
N ASN A 152 5.89 -18.77 8.29
CA ASN A 152 4.71 -19.60 8.11
C ASN A 152 4.58 -20.09 6.66
N LEU A 153 4.32 -21.38 6.51
CA LEU A 153 3.82 -21.97 5.28
C LEU A 153 2.32 -22.25 5.47
N PHE A 154 1.49 -21.39 4.92
CA PHE A 154 0.04 -21.50 5.08
C PHE A 154 -0.52 -22.67 4.29
N LYS A 155 -1.38 -23.47 4.91
CA LYS A 155 -1.97 -24.68 4.31
C LYS A 155 -2.74 -24.36 3.02
N ASN A 156 -3.54 -23.30 3.05
CA ASN A 156 -4.35 -22.78 1.93
C ASN A 156 -4.67 -21.30 2.13
N LEU A 157 -5.46 -20.70 1.21
CA LEU A 157 -5.84 -19.30 1.25
C LEU A 157 -6.62 -18.92 2.51
N ASP A 158 -7.54 -19.76 2.99
CA ASP A 158 -8.37 -19.46 4.17
C ASP A 158 -7.51 -19.37 5.43
N TYR A 159 -6.53 -20.29 5.58
CA TYR A 159 -5.55 -20.21 6.68
C TYR A 159 -4.65 -18.98 6.57
N ALA A 160 -4.24 -18.59 5.37
CA ALA A 160 -3.45 -17.40 5.15
C ALA A 160 -4.26 -16.14 5.50
N ASP A 161 -5.51 -16.06 5.05
CA ASP A 161 -6.41 -14.93 5.32
C ASP A 161 -6.66 -14.77 6.83
N LYS A 162 -6.98 -15.86 7.52
CA LYS A 162 -7.18 -15.86 8.97
C LYS A 162 -5.92 -15.39 9.72
N ALA A 163 -4.76 -15.93 9.38
CA ALA A 163 -3.50 -15.56 10.03
C ALA A 163 -3.13 -14.09 9.77
N LEU A 164 -3.46 -13.55 8.59
CA LEU A 164 -3.26 -12.13 8.25
C LEU A 164 -4.19 -11.21 9.03
N GLN A 165 -5.42 -11.66 9.33
CA GLN A 165 -6.39 -10.90 10.12
C GLN A 165 -6.08 -10.93 11.63
N GLU A 166 -5.49 -12.01 12.13
CA GLU A 166 -5.10 -12.17 13.53
C GLU A 166 -3.77 -11.47 13.88
N TRP A 167 -2.91 -11.23 12.87
CA TRP A 167 -1.61 -10.56 13.02
C TRP A 167 -1.77 -9.05 13.17
#